data_952310adcb8595520593b5b46f4c5427
#
_entry.id   952310adcb8595520593b5b46f4c5427
#
_cell.length_a   1.000
_cell.length_b   1.000
_cell.length_c   1.000
_cell.angle_alpha   90.00
_cell.angle_beta   90.00
_cell.angle_gamma   90.00
#
_symmetry.space_group_name_H-M   'P 1'
#
loop_
_entity.id
_entity.type
_entity.pdbx_description
1 polymer ?
#
loop_
_entity_poly.entity_id
_entity_poly.type
_entity_poly.pdbx_seq_one_letter_code
_entity_poly.pdbx_strand_id
1 'polypeptide(L)'
;MSDNTALRPVLDLVVLDCPDALELARFYSTILGWDLEAGSDRDWSTLVPPGGGVTPERPDGRPSLAFQRIDDFVAPTWPGGAHPQQFHLDFTVLDIDETEPLVLRAGATVHEHQPSENGGFRVYLDPAGHPFCLCRG
;
A
#
# COMPACT_ATOMS: atom_id res chain seq x y z
N MET A 1 12.49 37.84 2.80
CA MET A 1 11.52 36.99 2.11
C MET A 1 11.02 35.92 3.07
N SER A 2 9.75 35.77 3.17
CA SER A 2 9.20 34.78 4.08
C SER A 2 9.33 33.37 3.48
N ASP A 3 9.64 32.42 4.35
CA ASP A 3 9.65 31.02 3.99
C ASP A 3 8.23 30.45 4.13
N ASN A 4 7.69 29.88 3.05
CA ASN A 4 6.34 29.32 3.03
C ASN A 4 6.31 27.82 3.38
N THR A 5 7.44 27.25 3.81
CA THR A 5 7.53 25.81 4.11
C THR A 5 6.48 25.37 5.14
N ALA A 6 6.29 26.19 6.20
CA ALA A 6 5.32 25.88 7.25
C ALA A 6 3.86 25.90 6.77
N LEU A 7 3.59 26.53 5.61
CA LEU A 7 2.24 26.62 5.04
C LEU A 7 1.97 25.56 3.99
N ARG A 8 2.97 24.77 3.62
CA ARG A 8 2.80 23.72 2.61
C ARG A 8 2.19 22.49 3.26
N PRO A 9 1.23 21.85 2.60
CA PRO A 9 0.73 20.58 3.10
C PRO A 9 1.81 19.52 3.04
N VAL A 10 1.75 18.57 3.97
CA VAL A 10 2.67 17.43 4.01
C VAL A 10 1.83 16.16 3.85
N LEU A 11 2.25 15.26 3.01
CA LEU A 11 1.54 14.01 2.81
C LEU A 11 1.63 13.15 4.07
N ASP A 12 0.50 12.95 4.72
CA ASP A 12 0.42 12.18 5.96
C ASP A 12 0.28 10.68 5.68
N LEU A 13 -0.71 10.32 4.87
CA LEU A 13 -0.97 8.91 4.59
C LEU A 13 -1.71 8.74 3.26
N VAL A 14 -1.67 7.50 2.77
CA VAL A 14 -2.47 7.06 1.62
C VAL A 14 -3.49 6.07 2.15
N VAL A 15 -4.76 6.22 1.75
CA VAL A 15 -5.85 5.36 2.20
C VAL A 15 -6.27 4.43 1.07
N LEU A 16 -6.36 3.13 1.36
CA LEU A 16 -6.89 2.14 0.43
C LEU A 16 -8.27 1.70 0.91
N ASP A 17 -9.23 1.70 -0.01
CA ASP A 17 -10.56 1.18 0.27
C ASP A 17 -10.53 -0.34 0.22
N CYS A 18 -11.37 -0.98 1.05
CA CYS A 18 -11.38 -2.44 1.15
C CYS A 18 -12.65 -2.92 1.85
N PRO A 19 -12.95 -4.23 1.81
CA PRO A 19 -14.08 -4.77 2.57
C PRO A 19 -13.81 -4.94 4.06
N ASP A 20 -12.54 -5.09 4.46
CA ASP A 20 -12.14 -5.25 5.87
C ASP A 20 -10.78 -4.59 6.06
N ALA A 21 -10.77 -3.46 6.78
CA ALA A 21 -9.56 -2.65 6.94
C ALA A 21 -8.49 -3.37 7.74
N LEU A 22 -8.87 -4.11 8.78
CA LEU A 22 -7.89 -4.80 9.62
C LEU A 22 -7.21 -5.94 8.87
N GLU A 23 -7.97 -6.68 8.08
CA GLU A 23 -7.42 -7.79 7.29
C GLU A 23 -6.41 -7.28 6.26
N LEU A 24 -6.76 -6.21 5.53
CA LEU A 24 -5.84 -5.67 4.54
C LEU A 24 -4.62 -5.03 5.20
N ALA A 25 -4.81 -4.34 6.33
CA ALA A 25 -3.69 -3.78 7.08
C ALA A 25 -2.73 -4.86 7.56
N ARG A 26 -3.25 -6.00 8.03
CA ARG A 26 -2.40 -7.12 8.46
C ARG A 26 -1.56 -7.68 7.33
N PHE A 27 -2.12 -7.74 6.13
CA PHE A 27 -1.35 -8.16 4.95
C PHE A 27 -0.14 -7.24 4.75
N TYR A 28 -0.38 -5.93 4.68
CA TYR A 28 0.72 -4.99 4.45
C TYR A 28 1.67 -4.89 5.64
N SER A 29 1.17 -5.06 6.87
CA SER A 29 2.03 -5.15 8.05
C SER A 29 3.01 -6.31 7.93
N THR A 30 2.53 -7.45 7.45
CA THR A 30 3.35 -8.65 7.29
C THR A 30 4.46 -8.43 6.25
N ILE A 31 4.12 -7.85 5.10
CA ILE A 31 5.11 -7.73 4.02
C ILE A 31 6.06 -6.55 4.20
N LEU A 32 5.62 -5.49 4.90
CA LEU A 32 6.46 -4.29 5.10
C LEU A 32 7.18 -4.27 6.45
N GLY A 33 6.71 -5.05 7.42
CA GLY A 33 7.23 -4.98 8.77
C GLY A 33 6.85 -3.71 9.51
N TRP A 34 5.77 -3.05 9.08
CA TRP A 34 5.28 -1.83 9.73
C TRP A 34 4.28 -2.17 10.82
N ASP A 35 4.22 -1.33 11.86
CA ASP A 35 3.37 -1.55 13.01
C ASP A 35 1.94 -1.07 12.78
N LEU A 36 1.00 -1.88 13.24
CA LEU A 36 -0.41 -1.52 13.25
C LEU A 36 -0.67 -0.53 14.39
N GLU A 37 -1.28 0.59 14.07
CA GLU A 37 -1.57 1.61 15.07
C GLU A 37 -2.64 1.11 16.05
N ALA A 38 -2.49 1.45 17.33
CA ALA A 38 -3.47 1.10 18.36
C ALA A 38 -4.84 1.67 18.00
N GLY A 39 -5.90 0.90 18.25
CA GLY A 39 -7.26 1.30 17.89
C GLY A 39 -7.67 0.92 16.48
N SER A 40 -6.76 0.35 15.69
CA SER A 40 -7.10 -0.16 14.36
C SER A 40 -8.12 -1.29 14.46
N ASP A 41 -9.12 -1.25 13.58
CA ASP A 41 -10.17 -2.27 13.53
C ASP A 41 -10.60 -2.51 12.08
N ARG A 42 -11.66 -3.28 11.90
CA ARG A 42 -12.12 -3.62 10.56
C ARG A 42 -12.71 -2.44 9.78
N ASP A 43 -13.06 -1.34 10.44
CA ASP A 43 -13.61 -0.15 9.78
C ASP A 43 -12.51 0.80 9.32
N TRP A 44 -11.47 0.96 10.15
CA TRP A 44 -10.31 1.78 9.83
C TRP A 44 -9.08 1.22 10.52
N SER A 45 -8.00 1.07 9.77
CA SER A 45 -6.71 0.64 10.30
C SER A 45 -5.61 1.51 9.71
N THR A 46 -4.56 1.74 10.50
CA THR A 46 -3.40 2.52 10.06
C THR A 46 -2.13 1.74 10.33
N LEU A 47 -1.23 1.71 9.36
CA LEU A 47 0.13 1.19 9.50
C LEU A 47 1.10 2.35 9.57
N VAL A 48 1.93 2.33 10.60
CA VAL A 48 2.89 3.39 10.86
C VAL A 48 4.28 2.90 10.44
N PRO A 49 5.02 3.68 9.63
CA PRO A 49 6.37 3.29 9.21
C PRO A 49 7.34 3.32 10.38
N PRO A 50 8.49 2.63 10.27
CA PRO A 50 9.55 2.73 11.27
C PRO A 50 9.94 4.18 11.52
N GLY A 51 10.11 4.54 12.78
CA GLY A 51 10.39 5.92 13.19
C GLY A 51 9.15 6.78 13.42
N GLY A 52 7.95 6.22 13.24
CA GLY A 52 6.68 6.93 13.35
C GLY A 52 6.32 7.62 12.04
N GLY A 53 5.12 8.10 11.91
CA GLY A 53 4.65 8.75 10.70
C GLY A 53 4.94 10.25 10.68
N VAL A 54 4.13 10.96 9.90
CA VAL A 54 4.17 12.42 9.79
C VAL A 54 3.32 13.01 10.92
N THR A 55 3.85 14.04 11.56
CA THR A 55 3.09 14.87 12.50
C THR A 55 3.44 16.34 12.21
N PRO A 56 2.67 17.31 12.74
CA PRO A 56 3.03 18.72 12.57
C PRO A 56 4.44 19.03 13.07
N GLU A 57 4.92 18.29 14.09
CA GLU A 57 6.27 18.44 14.65
C GLU A 57 7.33 17.63 13.90
N ARG A 58 6.89 16.69 13.05
CA ARG A 58 7.77 15.81 12.25
C ARG A 58 7.28 15.76 10.81
N PRO A 59 7.37 16.90 10.10
CA PRO A 59 6.88 16.94 8.71
C PRO A 59 7.75 16.14 7.74
N ASP A 60 8.97 15.77 8.14
CA ASP A 60 9.89 14.96 7.35
C ASP A 60 9.73 13.46 7.59
N GLY A 61 8.77 13.04 8.41
CA GLY A 61 8.45 11.63 8.59
C GLY A 61 7.96 10.99 7.29
N ARG A 62 8.02 9.65 7.23
CA ARG A 62 7.50 8.93 6.07
C ARG A 62 5.97 8.84 6.15
N PRO A 63 5.27 8.92 5.00
CA PRO A 63 3.82 8.72 5.00
C PRO A 63 3.44 7.32 5.48
N SER A 64 2.29 7.25 6.15
CA SER A 64 1.70 6.00 6.61
C SER A 64 0.78 5.41 5.53
N LEU A 65 0.33 4.19 5.72
CA LEU A 65 -0.75 3.60 4.96
C LEU A 65 -1.96 3.42 5.86
N ALA A 66 -3.14 3.72 5.35
CA ALA A 66 -4.37 3.48 6.08
C ALA A 66 -5.33 2.70 5.19
N PHE A 67 -6.33 2.09 5.81
CA PHE A 67 -7.27 1.22 5.15
C PHE A 67 -8.66 1.55 5.68
N GLN A 68 -9.61 1.71 4.76
CA GLN A 68 -10.95 2.17 5.08
C GLN A 68 -11.96 1.16 4.55
N ARG A 69 -12.83 0.65 5.44
CA ARG A 69 -13.89 -0.24 5.00
C ARG A 69 -14.94 0.55 4.22
N ILE A 70 -15.29 0.03 3.06
CA ILE A 70 -16.33 0.59 2.19
C ILE A 70 -17.40 -0.48 2.04
N ASP A 71 -18.65 -0.12 2.31
CA ASP A 71 -19.77 -0.99 2.00
C ASP A 71 -19.86 -1.17 0.48
N ASP A 72 -20.20 -2.37 0.05
CA ASP A 72 -20.30 -2.70 -1.37
C ASP A 72 -19.01 -2.45 -2.15
N PHE A 73 -17.86 -2.71 -1.50
CA PHE A 73 -16.56 -2.56 -2.14
C PHE A 73 -16.47 -3.41 -3.40
N VAL A 74 -15.99 -2.80 -4.48
CA VAL A 74 -15.71 -3.49 -5.73
C VAL A 74 -14.21 -3.34 -6.01
N ALA A 75 -13.52 -4.47 -6.15
CA ALA A 75 -12.09 -4.45 -6.43
C ALA A 75 -11.83 -3.80 -7.79
N PRO A 76 -10.72 -3.06 -7.93
CA PRO A 76 -10.36 -2.49 -9.23
C PRO A 76 -10.09 -3.60 -10.25
N THR A 77 -10.35 -3.27 -11.52
CA THR A 77 -10.01 -4.13 -12.64
C THR A 77 -8.83 -3.52 -13.39
N TRP A 78 -7.87 -4.36 -13.76
CA TRP A 78 -6.68 -3.86 -14.44
C TRP A 78 -6.06 -4.99 -15.27
N PRO A 79 -5.59 -4.70 -16.49
CA PRO A 79 -5.70 -3.41 -17.17
C PRO A 79 -7.09 -3.19 -17.73
N GLY A 80 -7.64 -1.99 -17.52
CA GLY A 80 -8.96 -1.61 -18.03
C GLY A 80 -10.11 -2.26 -17.26
N GLY A 81 -11.26 -2.40 -17.89
CA GLY A 81 -12.45 -2.97 -17.26
C GLY A 81 -13.38 -1.90 -16.68
N ALA A 82 -14.41 -2.35 -15.95
CA ALA A 82 -15.47 -1.47 -15.46
C ALA A 82 -15.00 -0.53 -14.34
N HIS A 83 -14.01 -0.95 -13.55
CA HIS A 83 -13.50 -0.19 -12.41
C HIS A 83 -11.98 -0.16 -12.46
N PRO A 84 -11.36 0.54 -13.44
CA PRO A 84 -9.91 0.52 -13.56
C PRO A 84 -9.23 1.14 -12.35
N GLN A 85 -8.03 0.65 -12.03
CA GLN A 85 -7.26 1.22 -10.92
C GLN A 85 -6.99 2.71 -11.18
N GLN A 86 -7.06 3.50 -10.10
CA GLN A 86 -6.72 4.92 -10.13
C GLN A 86 -5.30 5.15 -9.64
N PHE A 87 -4.85 4.32 -8.71
CA PHE A 87 -3.53 4.35 -8.08
C PHE A 87 -3.07 2.93 -7.86
N HIS A 88 -1.77 2.75 -7.68
CA HIS A 88 -1.21 1.50 -7.18
C HIS A 88 0.03 1.80 -6.36
N LEU A 89 0.47 0.83 -5.57
CA LEU A 89 1.67 0.95 -4.76
C LEU A 89 2.82 0.19 -5.43
N ASP A 90 4.00 0.78 -5.42
CA ASP A 90 5.22 0.12 -5.84
C ASP A 90 6.13 -0.04 -4.62
N PHE A 91 6.65 -1.24 -4.43
CA PHE A 91 7.61 -1.51 -3.36
C PHE A 91 8.94 -1.92 -3.97
N THR A 92 10.01 -1.31 -3.50
CA THR A 92 11.36 -1.64 -3.95
C THR A 92 11.87 -2.86 -3.19
N VAL A 93 12.41 -3.82 -3.90
CA VAL A 93 13.00 -5.04 -3.34
C VAL A 93 14.37 -5.26 -3.96
N LEU A 94 15.21 -6.02 -3.26
CA LEU A 94 16.51 -6.41 -3.81
C LEU A 94 16.37 -7.47 -4.88
N ASP A 95 15.44 -8.40 -4.70
CA ASP A 95 15.21 -9.51 -5.63
C ASP A 95 13.74 -9.90 -5.60
N ILE A 96 13.09 -9.83 -6.76
CA ILE A 96 11.65 -10.10 -6.85
C ILE A 96 11.37 -11.59 -6.60
N ASP A 97 12.16 -12.48 -7.17
CA ASP A 97 11.94 -13.92 -7.02
C ASP A 97 12.10 -14.37 -5.58
N GLU A 98 13.06 -13.81 -4.86
CA GLU A 98 13.25 -14.13 -3.45
C GLU A 98 12.17 -13.54 -2.55
N THR A 99 11.59 -12.40 -2.94
CA THR A 99 10.55 -11.72 -2.15
C THR A 99 9.16 -12.30 -2.42
N GLU A 100 8.91 -12.80 -3.62
CA GLU A 100 7.58 -13.28 -4.00
C GLU A 100 6.97 -14.29 -3.01
N PRO A 101 7.71 -15.30 -2.49
CA PRO A 101 7.11 -16.22 -1.52
C PRO A 101 6.56 -15.53 -0.27
N LEU A 102 7.18 -14.44 0.17
CA LEU A 102 6.69 -13.67 1.32
C LEU A 102 5.31 -13.09 1.03
N VAL A 103 5.15 -12.42 -0.11
CA VAL A 103 3.87 -11.76 -0.41
C VAL A 103 2.77 -12.78 -0.70
N LEU A 104 3.11 -13.90 -1.34
CA LEU A 104 2.13 -14.97 -1.59
C LEU A 104 1.65 -15.63 -0.30
N ARG A 105 2.56 -15.90 0.63
CA ARG A 105 2.18 -16.46 1.93
C ARG A 105 1.31 -15.50 2.73
N ALA A 106 1.52 -14.20 2.58
CA ALA A 106 0.72 -13.21 3.27
C ALA A 106 -0.69 -13.06 2.68
N GLY A 107 -0.91 -13.51 1.43
CA GLY A 107 -2.23 -13.50 0.82
C GLY A 107 -2.32 -12.85 -0.56
N ALA A 108 -1.20 -12.43 -1.13
CA ALA A 108 -1.19 -11.87 -2.48
C ALA A 108 -1.29 -12.97 -3.54
N THR A 109 -1.70 -12.59 -4.73
CA THR A 109 -1.65 -13.43 -5.92
C THR A 109 -0.85 -12.72 -7.01
N VAL A 110 -0.19 -13.51 -7.86
CA VAL A 110 0.51 -12.94 -9.03
C VAL A 110 -0.53 -12.57 -10.06
N HIS A 111 -0.44 -11.34 -10.58
CA HIS A 111 -1.38 -10.89 -11.61
C HIS A 111 -1.06 -11.60 -12.94
N GLU A 112 -2.09 -11.95 -13.70
CA GLU A 112 -1.91 -12.61 -14.99
C GLU A 112 -1.28 -11.68 -16.04
N HIS A 113 -1.52 -10.39 -15.95
CA HIS A 113 -0.95 -9.41 -16.88
C HIS A 113 0.34 -8.84 -16.31
N GLN A 114 1.45 -9.06 -17.02
CA GLN A 114 2.79 -8.63 -16.60
C GLN A 114 3.40 -7.77 -17.71
N PRO A 115 3.25 -6.43 -17.62
CA PRO A 115 3.69 -5.56 -18.71
C PRO A 115 5.21 -5.40 -18.82
N SER A 116 5.97 -5.71 -17.76
CA SER A 116 7.43 -5.55 -17.81
C SER A 116 8.08 -6.64 -18.68
N GLU A 117 8.70 -6.23 -19.77
CA GLU A 117 9.38 -7.16 -20.67
C GLU A 117 10.74 -7.61 -20.11
N ASN A 118 11.39 -6.76 -19.32
CA ASN A 118 12.73 -7.04 -18.79
C ASN A 118 12.73 -7.57 -17.36
N GLY A 119 11.54 -7.77 -16.76
CA GLY A 119 11.43 -8.25 -15.40
C GLY A 119 11.82 -7.23 -14.33
N GLY A 120 11.84 -5.93 -14.66
CA GLY A 120 12.19 -4.88 -13.71
C GLY A 120 11.17 -4.69 -12.60
N PHE A 121 9.91 -5.08 -12.86
CA PHE A 121 8.87 -5.14 -11.85
C PHE A 121 7.92 -6.29 -12.15
N ARG A 122 7.17 -6.68 -11.11
CA ARG A 122 6.15 -7.73 -11.23
C ARG A 122 4.90 -7.29 -10.51
N VAL A 123 3.74 -7.52 -11.13
CA VAL A 123 2.44 -7.08 -10.63
C VAL A 123 1.77 -8.19 -9.84
N TYR A 124 1.20 -7.81 -8.70
CA TYR A 124 0.45 -8.69 -7.80
C TYR A 124 -0.88 -8.06 -7.46
N LEU A 125 -1.78 -8.86 -6.93
CA LEU A 125 -3.01 -8.37 -6.30
C LEU A 125 -2.93 -8.63 -4.79
N ASP A 126 -3.29 -7.63 -4.00
CA ASP A 126 -3.43 -7.80 -2.55
C ASP A 126 -4.74 -8.53 -2.22
N PRO A 127 -4.99 -8.89 -0.95
CA PRO A 127 -6.21 -9.63 -0.60
C PRO A 127 -7.53 -8.90 -0.93
N ALA A 128 -7.51 -7.59 -1.07
CA ALA A 128 -8.70 -6.83 -1.49
C ALA A 128 -8.80 -6.70 -3.02
N GLY A 129 -7.76 -7.11 -3.75
CA GLY A 129 -7.74 -7.04 -5.19
C GLY A 129 -7.08 -5.79 -5.76
N HIS A 130 -6.42 -4.97 -4.95
CA HIS A 130 -5.65 -3.85 -5.47
C HIS A 130 -4.35 -4.34 -6.10
N PRO A 131 -4.03 -3.88 -7.31
CA PRO A 131 -2.71 -4.14 -7.88
C PRO A 131 -1.61 -3.44 -7.08
N PHE A 132 -0.50 -4.12 -6.92
CA PHE A 132 0.74 -3.53 -6.43
C PHE A 132 1.91 -4.20 -7.14
N CYS A 133 3.06 -3.53 -7.11
CA CYS A 133 4.24 -4.05 -7.80
C CYS A 133 5.39 -4.24 -6.83
N LEU A 134 6.18 -5.28 -7.09
CA LEU A 134 7.53 -5.39 -6.55
C LEU A 134 8.49 -4.95 -7.64
N CYS A 135 9.36 -4.00 -7.31
CA CYS A 135 10.26 -3.36 -8.26
C CYS A 135 11.70 -3.50 -7.78
N ARG A 136 12.58 -3.88 -8.66
CA ARG A 136 14.00 -3.98 -8.31
C ARG A 136 14.75 -2.73 -8.79
N GLY A 137 14.64 -1.70 -7.99
CA GLY A 137 15.34 -0.47 -8.29
C GLY A 137 14.93 0.21 -9.58
#